data_5dcf4eb9ce2a293886700729b426126d
#
_entry.id   5dcf4eb9ce2a293886700729b426126d
#
_cell.length_a   1.000
_cell.length_b   1.000
_cell.length_c   1.000
_cell.angle_alpha   90.00
_cell.angle_beta   90.00
_cell.angle_gamma   90.00
#
_symmetry.space_group_name_H-M   'P 1'
#
loop_
_entity.id
_entity.type
_entity.pdbx_description
1 polymer ?
#
loop_
_entity_poly.entity_id
_entity_poly.type
_entity_poly.pdbx_seq_one_letter_code
_entity_poly.pdbx_strand_id
1 'polypeptide(L)'
;KKNPVQSYTTNNQNGTIALIENKFVKIPKLKSLVKITLHRQPKGLIKSATISRHSSGKYYISLLCKEEVSELPKSNSAVGIDLGITDFAILSDGQKFDNNQFTSKMEKKLKREQRKLSRRAL
;
A
#
# COMPACT_ATOMS: atom_id res chain seq x y z
N LYS A 1 -19.57 5.08 16.65
CA LYS A 1 -19.93 4.71 15.25
C LYS A 1 -18.64 4.37 14.52
N LYS A 2 -18.48 3.10 14.10
CA LYS A 2 -17.41 2.70 13.18
C LYS A 2 -17.60 3.48 11.88
N ASN A 3 -16.65 4.35 11.52
CA ASN A 3 -16.65 4.95 10.19
C ASN A 3 -16.48 3.79 9.18
N PRO A 4 -17.49 3.50 8.35
CA PRO A 4 -17.33 2.46 7.35
C PRO A 4 -16.20 2.88 6.41
N VAL A 5 -15.33 1.94 6.07
CA VAL A 5 -14.33 2.14 5.02
C VAL A 5 -15.10 2.43 3.73
N GLN A 6 -15.05 3.68 3.28
CA GLN A 6 -15.70 4.08 2.05
C GLN A 6 -14.80 3.72 0.88
N SER A 7 -15.13 2.66 0.17
CA SER A 7 -14.42 2.24 -1.03
C SER A 7 -15.40 1.90 -2.15
N TYR A 8 -14.96 2.15 -3.37
CA TYR A 8 -15.70 1.84 -4.60
C TYR A 8 -14.76 1.12 -5.56
N THR A 9 -15.12 -0.08 -5.97
CA THR A 9 -14.37 -0.87 -6.96
C THR A 9 -15.17 -0.95 -8.26
N THR A 10 -14.47 -0.77 -9.38
CA THR A 10 -15.03 -0.89 -10.73
C THR A 10 -14.09 -1.68 -11.64
N ASN A 11 -14.67 -2.55 -12.46
CA ASN A 11 -13.93 -3.32 -13.44
C ASN A 11 -13.73 -2.53 -14.72
N ASN A 12 -12.60 -2.76 -15.39
CA ASN A 12 -12.31 -2.15 -16.67
C ASN A 12 -12.95 -3.02 -17.78
N GLN A 13 -14.05 -2.54 -18.33
CA GLN A 13 -14.70 -3.13 -19.48
C GLN A 13 -14.40 -2.26 -20.72
N ASN A 14 -13.67 -2.80 -21.67
CA ASN A 14 -13.38 -2.13 -22.95
C ASN A 14 -12.78 -0.72 -22.81
N GLY A 15 -11.82 -0.53 -21.90
CA GLY A 15 -11.12 0.76 -21.76
C GLY A 15 -11.90 1.84 -21.01
N THR A 16 -12.90 1.46 -20.21
CA THR A 16 -13.66 2.42 -19.37
C THR A 16 -12.81 3.04 -18.27
N ILE A 17 -11.69 2.38 -17.90
CA ILE A 17 -10.68 2.90 -16.98
C ILE A 17 -9.41 3.14 -17.80
N ALA A 18 -8.95 4.37 -17.86
CA ALA A 18 -7.73 4.75 -18.58
C ALA A 18 -6.94 5.81 -17.81
N LEU A 19 -5.61 5.70 -17.90
CA LEU A 19 -4.70 6.76 -17.47
C LEU A 19 -4.43 7.70 -18.64
N ILE A 20 -4.53 8.98 -18.41
CA ILE A 20 -4.30 10.03 -19.41
C ILE A 20 -3.14 10.88 -18.91
N GLU A 21 -2.10 10.95 -19.74
CA GLU A 21 -0.87 11.75 -19.49
C GLU A 21 -0.21 11.45 -18.12
N ASN A 22 -0.47 10.30 -17.51
CA ASN A 22 0.01 9.93 -16.17
C ASN A 22 -0.39 10.94 -15.06
N LYS A 23 -1.33 11.82 -15.35
CA LYS A 23 -1.81 12.86 -14.42
C LYS A 23 -3.30 12.74 -14.12
N PHE A 24 -4.05 12.11 -15.02
CA PHE A 24 -5.49 11.98 -14.90
C PHE A 24 -5.90 10.52 -15.05
N VAL A 25 -6.99 10.16 -14.40
CA VAL A 25 -7.65 8.87 -14.57
C VAL A 25 -9.10 9.08 -15.02
N LYS A 26 -9.49 8.32 -16.04
CA LYS A 26 -10.88 8.15 -16.43
C LYS A 26 -11.48 7.02 -15.62
N ILE A 27 -12.64 7.23 -15.03
CA ILE A 27 -13.35 6.24 -14.21
C ILE A 27 -14.78 6.15 -14.71
N PRO A 28 -15.36 4.93 -14.85
CA PRO A 28 -16.76 4.77 -15.22
C PRO A 28 -17.69 5.58 -14.31
N LYS A 29 -18.77 6.09 -14.88
CA LYS A 29 -19.79 6.92 -14.21
C LYS A 29 -19.37 8.33 -13.79
N LEU A 30 -18.08 8.68 -13.87
CA LEU A 30 -17.64 10.05 -13.71
C LEU A 30 -17.55 10.74 -15.07
N LYS A 31 -18.18 11.89 -15.20
CA LYS A 31 -18.17 12.70 -16.45
C LYS A 31 -16.83 13.38 -16.68
N SER A 32 -16.13 13.73 -15.61
CA SER A 32 -14.86 14.44 -15.64
C SER A 32 -13.69 13.52 -15.33
N LEU A 33 -12.51 13.86 -15.86
CA LEU A 33 -11.25 13.21 -15.50
C LEU A 33 -10.86 13.59 -14.08
N VAL A 34 -10.34 12.62 -13.33
CA VAL A 34 -9.86 12.84 -11.96
C VAL A 34 -8.35 13.02 -11.98
N LYS A 35 -7.87 14.14 -11.45
CA LYS A 35 -6.44 14.39 -11.28
C LYS A 35 -5.88 13.47 -10.20
N ILE A 36 -4.76 12.82 -10.50
CA ILE A 36 -4.07 11.89 -9.60
C ILE A 36 -2.58 12.19 -9.53
N THR A 37 -1.96 11.73 -8.46
CA THR A 37 -0.51 11.67 -8.32
C THR A 37 -0.09 10.21 -8.34
N LEU A 38 0.65 9.80 -9.36
CA LEU A 38 1.18 8.44 -9.46
C LEU A 38 2.49 8.34 -8.68
N HIS A 39 2.60 7.32 -7.82
CA HIS A 39 3.87 6.98 -7.17
C HIS A 39 4.73 6.05 -8.04
N ARG A 40 4.10 5.31 -8.95
CA ARG A 40 4.76 4.49 -9.99
C ARG A 40 3.84 4.35 -11.20
N GLN A 41 4.42 4.16 -12.36
CA GLN A 41 3.68 3.88 -13.58
C GLN A 41 3.15 2.43 -13.55
N PRO A 42 1.84 2.20 -13.71
CA PRO A 42 1.31 0.85 -13.88
C PRO A 42 1.75 0.30 -15.23
N LYS A 43 2.17 -0.95 -15.24
CA LYS A 43 2.53 -1.70 -16.44
C LYS A 43 1.41 -2.66 -16.79
N GLY A 44 1.28 -2.97 -18.08
CA GLY A 44 0.30 -3.92 -18.59
C GLY A 44 -1.15 -3.41 -18.62
N LEU A 45 -2.09 -4.33 -18.71
CA LEU A 45 -3.51 -4.06 -18.90
C LEU A 45 -4.22 -3.80 -17.58
N ILE A 46 -4.83 -2.63 -17.42
CA ILE A 46 -5.65 -2.31 -16.23
C ILE A 46 -6.92 -3.18 -16.25
N LYS A 47 -7.13 -3.96 -15.20
CA LYS A 47 -8.30 -4.84 -15.01
C LYS A 47 -9.38 -4.22 -14.14
N SER A 48 -9.00 -3.54 -13.08
CA SER A 48 -9.95 -2.85 -12.20
C SER A 48 -9.30 -1.67 -11.47
N ALA A 49 -10.13 -0.80 -10.94
CA ALA A 49 -9.72 0.29 -10.07
C ALA A 49 -10.56 0.29 -8.80
N THR A 50 -9.90 0.48 -7.66
CA THR A 50 -10.53 0.67 -6.36
C THR A 50 -10.21 2.06 -5.84
N ILE A 51 -11.22 2.87 -5.61
CA ILE A 51 -11.09 4.19 -4.99
C ILE A 51 -11.49 4.06 -3.53
N SER A 52 -10.63 4.55 -2.64
CA SER A 52 -10.88 4.49 -1.21
C SER A 52 -10.68 5.86 -0.56
N ARG A 53 -11.49 6.17 0.44
CA ARG A 53 -11.32 7.34 1.30
C ARG A 53 -10.69 6.91 2.61
N HIS A 54 -9.56 7.48 2.94
CA HIS A 54 -8.89 7.27 4.22
C HIS A 54 -9.51 8.13 5.33
N SER A 55 -9.35 7.73 6.59
CA SER A 55 -9.82 8.50 7.77
C SER A 55 -9.26 9.92 7.85
N SER A 56 -8.11 10.18 7.24
CA SER A 56 -7.52 11.52 7.09
C SER A 56 -8.24 12.43 6.08
N GLY A 57 -9.32 11.95 5.43
CA GLY A 57 -10.03 12.66 4.36
C GLY A 57 -9.40 12.55 2.97
N LYS A 58 -8.21 11.96 2.85
CA LYS A 58 -7.52 11.77 1.57
C LYS A 58 -8.12 10.61 0.78
N TYR A 59 -8.10 10.74 -0.55
CA TYR A 59 -8.55 9.69 -1.47
C TYR A 59 -7.35 9.02 -2.12
N TYR A 60 -7.47 7.72 -2.31
CA TYR A 60 -6.48 6.89 -2.97
C TYR A 60 -7.14 6.06 -4.06
N ILE A 61 -6.39 5.79 -5.13
CA ILE A 61 -6.79 4.87 -6.19
C ILE A 61 -5.77 3.73 -6.27
N SER A 62 -6.27 2.51 -6.24
CA SER A 62 -5.50 1.29 -6.48
C SER A 62 -5.91 0.71 -7.82
N LEU A 63 -4.94 0.48 -8.70
CA LEU A 63 -5.14 -0.10 -10.03
C LEU A 63 -4.64 -1.54 -10.04
N LEU A 64 -5.52 -2.48 -10.37
CA LEU A 64 -5.14 -3.86 -10.63
C LEU A 64 -4.76 -3.99 -12.10
N CYS A 65 -3.52 -4.36 -12.36
CA CYS A 65 -2.99 -4.54 -13.71
C CYS A 65 -2.59 -6.00 -13.96
N LYS A 66 -2.82 -6.48 -15.17
CA LYS A 66 -2.27 -7.75 -15.66
C LYS A 66 -0.99 -7.42 -16.43
N GLU A 67 0.12 -7.91 -15.93
CA GLU A 67 1.45 -7.74 -16.54
C GLU A 67 2.03 -9.10 -16.84
N GLU A 68 2.72 -9.24 -17.96
CA GLU A 68 3.57 -10.38 -18.23
C GLU A 68 4.92 -10.15 -17.55
N VAL A 69 5.24 -11.01 -16.61
CA VAL A 69 6.51 -10.96 -15.88
C VAL A 69 7.47 -11.90 -16.56
N SER A 70 8.56 -11.36 -17.12
CA SER A 70 9.66 -12.19 -17.60
C SER A 70 10.38 -12.83 -16.40
N GLU A 71 10.68 -14.11 -16.52
CA GLU A 71 11.47 -14.81 -15.50
C GLU A 71 12.82 -14.13 -15.35
N LEU A 72 13.21 -13.92 -14.10
CA LEU A 72 14.56 -13.46 -13.79
C LEU A 72 15.56 -14.57 -14.12
N PRO A 73 16.77 -14.20 -14.58
CA PRO A 73 17.81 -15.19 -14.81
C PRO A 73 18.07 -15.96 -13.49
N LYS A 74 18.14 -17.29 -13.60
CA LYS A 74 18.45 -18.13 -12.44
C LYS A 74 19.83 -17.76 -11.90
N SER A 75 19.88 -17.38 -10.65
CA SER A 75 21.12 -17.16 -9.92
C SER A 75 21.47 -18.47 -9.21
N ASN A 76 22.75 -18.87 -9.30
CA ASN A 76 23.26 -20.03 -8.56
C ASN A 76 23.61 -19.69 -7.11
N SER A 77 23.27 -18.48 -6.66
CA SER A 77 23.48 -18.04 -5.29
C SER A 77 22.25 -18.35 -4.45
N ALA A 78 22.48 -18.90 -3.26
CA ALA A 78 21.46 -19.10 -2.25
C ALA A 78 21.91 -18.42 -0.96
N VAL A 79 20.97 -17.80 -0.24
CA VAL A 79 21.22 -17.24 1.09
C VAL A 79 20.26 -17.86 2.09
N GLY A 80 20.79 -18.38 3.19
CA GLY A 80 20.02 -18.83 4.32
C GLY A 80 19.66 -17.62 5.20
N ILE A 81 18.45 -17.59 5.73
CA ILE A 81 17.98 -16.53 6.64
C ILE A 81 17.46 -17.20 7.90
N ASP A 82 18.04 -16.83 9.05
CA ASP A 82 17.54 -17.18 10.36
C ASP A 82 16.87 -15.96 11.02
N LEU A 83 15.66 -16.14 11.53
CA LEU A 83 14.88 -15.07 12.17
C LEU A 83 14.92 -15.24 13.69
N GLY A 84 15.33 -14.20 14.40
CA GLY A 84 15.52 -14.22 15.83
C GLY A 84 14.78 -13.08 16.57
N ILE A 85 14.81 -13.16 17.90
CA ILE A 85 14.25 -12.13 18.78
C ILE A 85 15.28 -11.05 19.10
N THR A 86 16.54 -11.43 19.28
CA THR A 86 17.63 -10.49 19.55
C THR A 86 18.01 -9.72 18.31
N ASP A 87 18.41 -10.44 17.27
CA ASP A 87 18.57 -9.90 15.93
C ASP A 87 17.32 -10.25 15.12
N PHE A 88 16.81 -9.32 14.31
CA PHE A 88 15.63 -9.57 13.48
C PHE A 88 15.91 -10.66 12.44
N ALA A 89 17.07 -10.62 11.82
CA ALA A 89 17.50 -11.64 10.87
C ALA A 89 19.03 -11.75 10.86
N ILE A 90 19.51 -12.98 10.67
CA ILE A 90 20.91 -13.29 10.44
C ILE A 90 20.99 -14.05 9.12
N LEU A 91 21.82 -13.58 8.21
CA LEU A 91 22.04 -14.22 6.92
C LEU A 91 23.23 -15.19 6.98
N SER A 92 23.22 -16.18 6.11
CA SER A 92 24.32 -17.16 6.00
C SER A 92 25.67 -16.55 5.56
N ASP A 93 25.67 -15.35 5.02
CA ASP A 93 26.85 -14.55 4.69
C ASP A 93 27.41 -13.75 5.87
N GLY A 94 26.79 -13.86 7.04
CA GLY A 94 27.18 -13.19 8.28
C GLY A 94 26.57 -11.81 8.48
N GLN A 95 25.74 -11.31 7.56
CA GLN A 95 25.02 -10.05 7.77
C GLN A 95 23.98 -10.23 8.87
N LYS A 96 23.90 -9.22 9.77
CA LYS A 96 22.94 -9.15 10.86
C LYS A 96 22.05 -7.91 10.72
N PHE A 97 20.78 -8.10 10.98
CA PHE A 97 19.78 -7.03 11.01
C PHE A 97 19.22 -6.90 12.42
N ASP A 98 19.40 -5.73 13.02
CA ASP A 98 18.97 -5.47 14.39
C ASP A 98 17.45 -5.53 14.53
N ASN A 99 16.98 -6.08 15.64
CA ASN A 99 15.58 -5.99 16.02
C ASN A 99 15.30 -4.63 16.67
N ASN A 100 14.78 -3.70 15.90
CA ASN A 100 14.51 -2.33 16.34
C ASN A 100 13.43 -2.20 17.43
N GLN A 101 12.58 -3.21 17.62
CA GLN A 101 11.51 -3.28 18.62
C GLN A 101 10.62 -2.02 18.69
N PHE A 102 10.29 -1.44 17.54
CA PHE A 102 9.55 -0.18 17.44
C PHE A 102 8.23 -0.18 18.22
N THR A 103 7.49 -1.29 18.18
CA THR A 103 6.23 -1.43 18.91
C THR A 103 6.44 -1.30 20.40
N SER A 104 7.40 -2.04 20.97
CA SER A 104 7.71 -2.01 22.40
C SER A 104 8.17 -0.62 22.86
N LYS A 105 9.07 0.01 22.10
CA LYS A 105 9.58 1.36 22.39
C LYS A 105 8.48 2.43 22.36
N MET A 106 7.49 2.28 21.46
CA MET A 106 6.43 3.29 21.28
C MET A 106 5.15 3.00 22.08
N GLU A 107 5.01 1.83 22.68
CA GLU A 107 3.79 1.41 23.37
C GLU A 107 3.40 2.36 24.51
N LYS A 108 4.35 2.75 25.35
CA LYS A 108 4.10 3.69 26.46
C LYS A 108 3.61 5.04 25.96
N LYS A 109 4.22 5.54 24.86
CA LYS A 109 3.83 6.80 24.25
C LYS A 109 2.42 6.70 23.63
N LEU A 110 2.14 5.62 22.92
CA LEU A 110 0.82 5.36 22.33
C LEU A 110 -0.26 5.31 23.41
N LYS A 111 -0.07 4.53 24.49
CA LYS A 111 -1.02 4.45 25.61
C LYS A 111 -1.28 5.83 26.26
N ARG A 112 -0.24 6.66 26.39
CA ARG A 112 -0.38 8.02 26.93
C ARG A 112 -1.25 8.89 26.02
N GLU A 113 -1.01 8.88 24.71
CA GLU A 113 -1.76 9.69 23.76
C GLU A 113 -3.21 9.20 23.60
N GLN A 114 -3.43 7.88 23.64
CA GLN A 114 -4.78 7.31 23.65
C GLN A 114 -5.60 7.75 24.87
N ARG A 115 -4.99 7.79 26.08
CA ARG A 115 -5.66 8.30 27.28
C ARG A 115 -6.02 9.79 27.17
N LYS A 116 -5.14 10.61 26.57
CA LYS A 116 -5.44 12.02 26.32
C LYS A 116 -6.60 12.18 25.35
N LEU A 117 -6.61 11.40 24.27
CA LEU A 117 -7.68 11.42 23.27
C LEU A 117 -9.03 11.02 23.89
N SER A 118 -9.05 9.95 24.68
CA SER A 118 -10.25 9.47 25.37
C SER A 118 -10.85 10.55 26.32
N ARG A 119 -10.00 11.30 27.02
CA ARG A 119 -10.46 12.39 27.91
C ARG A 119 -10.99 13.61 27.16
N ARG A 120 -10.59 13.83 25.91
CA ARG A 120 -11.05 14.94 25.07
C ARG A 120 -12.29 14.60 24.25
N ALA A 121 -12.62 13.32 24.16
CA ALA A 121 -13.80 12.84 23.42
C ALA A 121 -15.08 12.81 24.28
N LEU A 122 -15.01 13.22 25.54
CA LEU A 122 -16.11 13.49 26.45
C LEU A 122 -16.42 14.99 26.43
#